data_1c0dc7771df4c42b3c159d598ac3f2e3
#
_entry.id   1c0dc7771df4c42b3c159d598ac3f2e3
#
_cell.length_a   1.000
_cell.length_b   1.000
_cell.length_c   1.000
_cell.angle_alpha   90.00
_cell.angle_beta   90.00
_cell.angle_gamma   90.00
#
_symmetry.space_group_name_H-M   'P 1'
#
loop_
_entity.id
_entity.type
_entity.pdbx_description
1 polymer ?
#
loop_
_entity_poly.entity_id
_entity_poly.type
_entity_poly.pdbx_seq_one_letter_code
_entity_poly.pdbx_strand_id
1 'polypeptide(L)'
;DTTLECGTYQGFTAHGATVQVAANGDIVQAWIKQTAEAFDPEEFISALKQEVIPYEFKPCDHNDAEGMLEIPLFDMHWGISFMDYYEAVLNKVLEVIRQHHWKKIVVIFGQDFFHNDSIVNGLTTKGTLIQKVDMMRAVKEGRQFIYSIIDTAIEYATDVKVIYSAGNHDRSISWMFMQTLLERYGEDIVDDSLKSRKVITFGQNAIMVTHGDSKQATAKNLAHIFPISFPDEFANSV
;
A
#
# COMPACT_ATOMS: atom_id res chain seq x y z
N ASP A 1 2.02 36.29 -37.38
CA ASP A 1 1.68 35.91 -35.99
C ASP A 1 2.06 34.45 -35.81
N THR A 2 3.25 34.21 -35.28
CA THR A 2 3.70 32.86 -34.95
C THR A 2 3.29 32.60 -33.50
N THR A 3 2.08 32.09 -33.31
CA THR A 3 1.64 31.59 -32.00
C THR A 3 2.33 30.27 -31.78
N LEU A 4 3.36 30.25 -30.92
CA LEU A 4 3.91 29.01 -30.38
C LEU A 4 2.85 28.40 -29.47
N GLU A 5 2.18 27.34 -29.90
CA GLU A 5 1.39 26.49 -29.00
C GLU A 5 2.34 25.82 -28.00
N CYS A 6 2.35 26.36 -26.80
CA CYS A 6 3.16 25.88 -25.72
C CYS A 6 2.44 24.69 -25.08
N GLY A 7 2.85 23.48 -25.46
CA GLY A 7 2.36 22.27 -24.79
C GLY A 7 2.87 22.22 -23.36
N THR A 8 2.00 22.49 -22.38
CA THR A 8 2.25 22.16 -20.99
C THR A 8 1.97 20.68 -20.78
N TYR A 9 2.90 19.95 -20.16
CA TYR A 9 2.63 18.59 -19.72
C TYR A 9 1.63 18.62 -18.53
N GLN A 10 0.67 17.74 -18.55
CA GLN A 10 -0.30 17.60 -17.45
C GLN A 10 0.46 17.30 -16.15
N GLY A 11 0.15 18.00 -15.06
CA GLY A 11 0.84 17.89 -13.78
C GLY A 11 2.14 18.71 -13.66
N PHE A 12 2.34 19.69 -14.57
CA PHE A 12 3.47 20.60 -14.50
C PHE A 12 3.03 22.04 -14.67
N THR A 13 3.54 22.93 -13.82
CA THR A 13 3.36 24.37 -13.92
C THR A 13 4.55 25.01 -14.62
N ALA A 14 4.31 25.73 -15.70
CA ALA A 14 5.33 26.50 -16.41
C ALA A 14 5.63 27.81 -15.68
N HIS A 15 6.92 28.09 -15.37
CA HIS A 15 7.34 29.29 -14.64
C HIS A 15 8.40 30.10 -15.38
N GLY A 16 8.70 29.75 -16.62
CA GLY A 16 9.61 30.54 -17.48
C GLY A 16 9.92 29.83 -18.78
N ALA A 17 10.43 30.61 -19.73
CA ALA A 17 10.94 30.08 -20.97
C ALA A 17 12.28 30.75 -21.33
N THR A 18 13.17 30.01 -22.01
CA THR A 18 14.35 30.53 -22.66
C THR A 18 14.12 30.41 -24.17
N VAL A 19 14.29 31.50 -24.90
CA VAL A 19 14.01 31.58 -26.34
C VAL A 19 15.30 31.91 -27.08
N GLN A 20 15.61 31.16 -28.12
CA GLN A 20 16.67 31.46 -29.07
C GLN A 20 16.03 32.14 -30.26
N VAL A 21 16.56 33.33 -30.61
CA VAL A 21 16.05 34.17 -31.70
C VAL A 21 17.13 34.27 -32.79
N ALA A 22 16.75 34.09 -34.02
CA ALA A 22 17.63 34.31 -35.16
C ALA A 22 17.87 35.82 -35.42
N ALA A 23 18.87 36.15 -36.23
CA ALA A 23 19.23 37.55 -36.53
C ALA A 23 18.09 38.34 -37.20
N ASN A 24 17.16 37.70 -37.87
CA ASN A 24 15.95 38.27 -38.46
C ASN A 24 14.78 38.44 -37.48
N GLY A 25 14.95 38.07 -36.21
CA GLY A 25 13.92 38.20 -35.19
C GLY A 25 13.02 36.96 -35.03
N ASP A 26 13.18 35.92 -35.84
CA ASP A 26 12.39 34.69 -35.74
C ASP A 26 12.83 33.83 -34.57
N ILE A 27 11.87 33.19 -33.89
CA ILE A 27 12.14 32.24 -32.85
C ILE A 27 12.58 30.91 -33.50
N VAL A 28 13.81 30.49 -33.19
CA VAL A 28 14.39 29.24 -33.71
C VAL A 28 14.07 28.07 -32.78
N GLN A 29 14.13 28.32 -31.49
CA GLN A 29 13.91 27.30 -30.47
C GLN A 29 13.48 27.94 -29.16
N ALA A 30 12.62 27.23 -28.40
CA ALA A 30 12.22 27.61 -27.05
C ALA A 30 12.32 26.43 -26.11
N TRP A 31 12.86 26.67 -24.91
CA TRP A 31 12.87 25.72 -23.79
C TRP A 31 11.95 26.27 -22.72
N ILE A 32 10.93 25.46 -22.35
CA ILE A 32 10.00 25.81 -21.29
C ILE A 32 10.50 25.21 -19.99
N LYS A 33 10.66 26.04 -18.99
CA LYS A 33 10.98 25.62 -17.64
C LYS A 33 9.68 25.27 -16.93
N GLN A 34 9.53 24.02 -16.54
CA GLN A 34 8.36 23.51 -15.85
C GLN A 34 8.79 22.85 -14.55
N THR A 35 7.97 23.00 -13.52
CA THR A 35 8.11 22.27 -12.25
C THR A 35 6.91 21.34 -12.11
N ALA A 36 7.13 20.12 -11.69
CA ALA A 36 6.04 19.22 -11.34
C ALA A 36 5.21 19.84 -10.20
N GLU A 37 3.91 19.76 -10.32
CA GLU A 37 3.02 20.15 -9.22
C GLU A 37 3.36 19.29 -8.00
N ALA A 38 3.51 19.92 -6.85
CA ALA A 38 3.77 19.20 -5.62
C ALA A 38 2.53 18.38 -5.25
N PHE A 39 2.73 17.12 -4.92
CA PHE A 39 1.66 16.30 -4.36
C PHE A 39 1.25 16.88 -3.00
N ASP A 40 -0.04 17.20 -2.85
CA ASP A 40 -0.64 17.65 -1.60
C ASP A 40 -1.34 16.46 -0.92
N PRO A 41 -0.80 15.93 0.18
CA PRO A 41 -1.42 14.83 0.89
C PRO A 41 -2.79 15.17 1.49
N GLU A 42 -3.01 16.43 1.91
CA GLU A 42 -4.28 16.85 2.53
C GLU A 42 -5.39 16.94 1.48
N GLU A 43 -5.09 17.48 0.30
CA GLU A 43 -6.03 17.48 -0.81
C GLU A 43 -6.39 16.06 -1.26
N PHE A 44 -5.39 15.17 -1.34
CA PHE A 44 -5.59 13.77 -1.67
C PHE A 44 -6.50 13.06 -0.65
N ILE A 45 -6.23 13.22 0.65
CA ILE A 45 -7.05 12.62 1.71
C ILE A 45 -8.46 13.21 1.71
N SER A 46 -8.61 14.51 1.48
CA SER A 46 -9.93 15.15 1.36
C SER A 46 -10.75 14.60 0.19
N ALA A 47 -10.12 14.37 -0.96
CA ALA A 47 -10.76 13.74 -2.11
C ALA A 47 -11.17 12.29 -1.82
N LEU A 48 -10.31 11.52 -1.14
CA LEU A 48 -10.63 10.14 -0.74
C LEU A 48 -11.86 10.08 0.16
N LYS A 49 -11.99 10.97 1.14
CA LYS A 49 -13.14 11.02 2.06
C LYS A 49 -14.47 11.23 1.34
N GLN A 50 -14.46 11.89 0.19
CA GLN A 50 -15.66 12.11 -0.61
C GLN A 50 -16.01 10.91 -1.50
N GLU A 51 -15.03 10.15 -1.95
CA GLU A 51 -15.19 9.09 -2.95
C GLU A 51 -15.23 7.67 -2.34
N VAL A 52 -14.66 7.48 -1.15
CA VAL A 52 -14.65 6.17 -0.49
C VAL A 52 -15.93 5.99 0.33
N ILE A 53 -16.66 4.92 0.05
CA ILE A 53 -17.85 4.53 0.83
C ILE A 53 -17.37 3.79 2.07
N PRO A 54 -17.63 4.32 3.30
CA PRO A 54 -17.31 3.64 4.53
C PRO A 54 -17.99 2.27 4.62
N TYR A 55 -17.32 1.33 5.28
CA TYR A 55 -17.90 0.03 5.54
C TYR A 55 -18.99 0.14 6.63
N GLU A 56 -20.16 -0.43 6.37
CA GLU A 56 -21.23 -0.51 7.36
C GLU A 56 -21.01 -1.72 8.27
N PHE A 57 -20.50 -1.47 9.47
CA PHE A 57 -20.30 -2.52 10.46
C PHE A 57 -21.64 -3.05 10.97
N LYS A 58 -21.83 -4.35 10.81
CA LYS A 58 -22.92 -5.07 11.47
C LYS A 58 -22.38 -5.68 12.76
N PRO A 59 -23.07 -5.51 13.90
CA PRO A 59 -22.65 -6.17 15.13
C PRO A 59 -22.64 -7.68 14.90
N CYS A 60 -21.48 -8.28 15.02
CA CYS A 60 -21.29 -9.72 15.04
C CYS A 60 -20.83 -10.12 16.43
N ASP A 61 -21.64 -10.85 17.18
CA ASP A 61 -21.24 -11.42 18.46
C ASP A 61 -20.92 -12.90 18.23
N HIS A 62 -19.62 -13.18 18.15
CA HIS A 62 -19.13 -14.54 18.00
C HIS A 62 -18.70 -15.08 19.36
N ASN A 63 -19.66 -15.55 20.16
CA ASN A 63 -19.40 -16.13 21.47
C ASN A 63 -18.52 -17.39 21.43
N ASP A 64 -18.42 -18.03 20.28
CA ASP A 64 -17.62 -19.21 19.98
C ASP A 64 -16.26 -18.90 19.32
N ALA A 65 -15.91 -17.61 19.20
CA ALA A 65 -14.69 -17.20 18.52
C ALA A 65 -13.43 -17.60 19.29
N GLU A 66 -12.53 -18.29 18.60
CA GLU A 66 -11.26 -18.77 19.14
C GLU A 66 -10.10 -18.49 18.18
N GLY A 67 -8.88 -18.48 18.73
CA GLY A 67 -7.66 -18.39 17.93
C GLY A 67 -7.44 -17.09 17.20
N MET A 68 -6.31 -17.02 16.51
CA MET A 68 -5.93 -15.92 15.63
C MET A 68 -5.56 -16.47 14.25
N LEU A 69 -6.04 -15.81 13.21
CA LEU A 69 -5.63 -16.06 11.83
C LEU A 69 -4.75 -14.89 11.35
N GLU A 70 -3.56 -15.20 10.88
CA GLU A 70 -2.69 -14.25 10.21
C GLU A 70 -2.74 -14.48 8.70
N ILE A 71 -2.94 -13.41 7.94
CA ILE A 71 -3.01 -13.41 6.48
C ILE A 71 -1.91 -12.50 5.94
N PRO A 72 -0.70 -13.04 5.68
CA PRO A 72 0.40 -12.29 5.11
C PRO A 72 0.24 -12.16 3.59
N LEU A 73 0.11 -10.94 3.08
CA LEU A 73 0.01 -10.64 1.65
C LEU A 73 1.33 -10.03 1.16
N PHE A 74 2.40 -10.84 1.20
CA PHE A 74 3.77 -10.42 0.85
C PHE A 74 4.10 -10.72 -0.60
N ASP A 75 4.95 -9.88 -1.20
CA ASP A 75 5.54 -10.07 -2.54
C ASP A 75 4.50 -10.40 -3.63
N MET A 76 3.33 -9.81 -3.55
CA MET A 76 2.27 -10.10 -4.52
C MET A 76 2.57 -9.47 -5.89
N HIS A 77 3.26 -8.34 -5.92
CA HIS A 77 3.65 -7.66 -7.16
C HIS A 77 2.50 -7.49 -8.16
N TRP A 78 1.34 -6.97 -7.68
CA TRP A 78 0.24 -6.62 -8.56
C TRP A 78 0.71 -5.75 -9.72
N GLY A 79 0.35 -6.17 -10.94
CA GLY A 79 0.85 -5.61 -12.19
C GLY A 79 1.71 -6.61 -12.96
N ILE A 80 2.49 -7.48 -12.29
CA ILE A 80 3.08 -8.67 -12.91
C ILE A 80 2.00 -9.73 -13.10
N SER A 81 1.20 -9.94 -12.08
CA SER A 81 0.02 -10.80 -12.11
C SER A 81 -1.22 -10.01 -11.74
N PHE A 82 -2.39 -10.49 -12.12
CA PHE A 82 -3.68 -9.85 -11.95
C PHE A 82 -4.70 -10.82 -11.35
N MET A 83 -5.98 -10.41 -11.27
CA MET A 83 -7.03 -11.18 -10.61
C MET A 83 -7.19 -12.58 -11.21
N ASP A 84 -7.01 -12.76 -12.51
CA ASP A 84 -7.04 -14.07 -13.18
C ASP A 84 -6.03 -15.07 -12.61
N TYR A 85 -4.88 -14.57 -12.12
CA TYR A 85 -3.89 -15.39 -11.41
C TYR A 85 -4.24 -15.55 -9.92
N TYR A 86 -4.70 -14.46 -9.26
CA TYR A 86 -4.92 -14.43 -7.83
C TYR A 86 -6.30 -14.94 -7.38
N GLU A 87 -7.24 -15.19 -8.28
CA GLU A 87 -8.60 -15.65 -7.93
C GLU A 87 -8.59 -16.95 -7.11
N ALA A 88 -7.75 -17.90 -7.48
CA ALA A 88 -7.63 -19.16 -6.74
C ALA A 88 -7.08 -18.94 -5.31
N VAL A 89 -6.13 -18.02 -5.17
CA VAL A 89 -5.58 -17.62 -3.85
C VAL A 89 -6.65 -16.92 -3.02
N LEU A 90 -7.38 -15.95 -3.61
CA LEU A 90 -8.48 -15.27 -2.95
C LEU A 90 -9.51 -16.28 -2.42
N ASN A 91 -9.99 -17.17 -3.30
CA ASN A 91 -10.98 -18.17 -2.93
C ASN A 91 -10.50 -19.05 -1.76
N LYS A 92 -9.21 -19.43 -1.78
CA LYS A 92 -8.63 -20.22 -0.70
C LYS A 92 -8.52 -19.46 0.62
N VAL A 93 -8.13 -18.17 0.57
CA VAL A 93 -8.09 -17.32 1.77
C VAL A 93 -9.49 -17.14 2.33
N LEU A 94 -10.48 -16.86 1.51
CA LEU A 94 -11.89 -16.73 1.95
C LEU A 94 -12.44 -18.03 2.52
N GLU A 95 -12.09 -19.18 1.93
CA GLU A 95 -12.43 -20.50 2.49
C GLU A 95 -11.86 -20.69 3.91
N VAL A 96 -10.58 -20.34 4.11
CA VAL A 96 -9.93 -20.47 5.42
C VAL A 96 -10.58 -19.53 6.46
N ILE A 97 -10.86 -18.27 6.08
CA ILE A 97 -11.53 -17.33 6.98
C ILE A 97 -12.88 -17.90 7.44
N ARG A 98 -13.66 -18.51 6.54
CA ARG A 98 -15.02 -19.02 6.81
C ARG A 98 -15.06 -20.35 7.56
N GLN A 99 -13.91 -20.99 7.82
CA GLN A 99 -13.87 -22.27 8.54
C GLN A 99 -14.23 -22.14 10.03
N HIS A 100 -13.96 -20.97 10.62
CA HIS A 100 -14.17 -20.74 12.05
C HIS A 100 -14.66 -19.31 12.31
N HIS A 101 -15.20 -19.07 13.50
CA HIS A 101 -15.25 -17.72 14.05
C HIS A 101 -13.94 -17.44 14.79
N TRP A 102 -13.23 -16.41 14.35
CA TRP A 102 -11.91 -16.07 14.86
C TRP A 102 -12.01 -15.01 15.97
N LYS A 103 -11.24 -15.19 17.04
CA LYS A 103 -11.12 -14.12 18.02
C LYS A 103 -10.37 -12.91 17.44
N LYS A 104 -9.41 -13.18 16.56
CA LYS A 104 -8.66 -12.14 15.86
C LYS A 104 -8.26 -12.57 14.46
N ILE A 105 -8.42 -11.68 13.49
CA ILE A 105 -7.81 -11.82 12.17
C ILE A 105 -6.88 -10.62 11.93
N VAL A 106 -5.65 -10.91 11.51
CA VAL A 106 -4.66 -9.89 11.14
C VAL A 106 -4.30 -10.05 9.68
N VAL A 107 -4.60 -9.03 8.89
CA VAL A 107 -4.17 -8.93 7.49
C VAL A 107 -2.92 -8.06 7.44
N ILE A 108 -1.80 -8.60 6.97
CA ILE A 108 -0.58 -7.84 6.78
C ILE A 108 -0.50 -7.45 5.32
N PHE A 109 -0.62 -6.15 5.06
CA PHE A 109 -0.64 -5.56 3.73
C PHE A 109 0.66 -4.82 3.43
N GLY A 110 1.13 -4.93 2.21
CA GLY A 110 2.34 -4.26 1.72
C GLY A 110 3.46 -5.24 1.39
N GLN A 111 4.70 -4.89 1.74
CA GLN A 111 5.89 -5.68 1.42
C GLN A 111 5.91 -6.07 -0.07
N ASP A 112 5.89 -5.03 -0.94
CA ASP A 112 5.83 -5.19 -2.39
C ASP A 112 4.49 -5.77 -2.89
N PHE A 113 3.38 -5.23 -2.36
CA PHE A 113 2.04 -5.56 -2.85
C PHE A 113 1.86 -5.14 -4.31
N PHE A 114 2.33 -3.94 -4.69
CA PHE A 114 2.39 -3.49 -6.08
C PHE A 114 3.80 -3.63 -6.65
N HIS A 115 3.90 -3.79 -7.98
CA HIS A 115 5.19 -3.96 -8.63
C HIS A 115 5.96 -2.64 -8.80
N ASN A 116 5.28 -1.54 -9.11
CA ASN A 116 5.90 -0.24 -9.33
C ASN A 116 5.46 0.80 -8.29
N ASP A 117 6.36 1.74 -7.94
CA ASP A 117 6.04 2.93 -7.13
C ASP A 117 5.63 4.14 -7.98
N SER A 118 5.18 3.90 -9.21
CA SER A 118 4.75 4.94 -10.15
C SER A 118 3.65 4.41 -11.06
N ILE A 119 2.62 5.23 -11.28
CA ILE A 119 1.52 4.90 -12.20
C ILE A 119 2.00 4.93 -13.67
N VAL A 120 2.96 5.78 -13.98
CA VAL A 120 3.38 6.05 -15.37
C VAL A 120 4.69 5.39 -15.75
N ASN A 121 5.56 5.08 -14.80
CA ASN A 121 6.90 4.57 -15.04
C ASN A 121 7.14 3.26 -14.29
N GLY A 122 8.00 2.39 -14.86
CA GLY A 122 8.49 1.19 -14.18
C GLY A 122 9.62 1.54 -13.20
N LEU A 123 9.30 2.09 -12.04
CA LEU A 123 10.27 2.50 -11.03
C LEU A 123 9.93 1.91 -9.66
N THR A 124 10.96 1.50 -8.92
CA THR A 124 10.86 1.20 -7.50
C THR A 124 10.87 2.48 -6.67
N THR A 125 10.60 2.39 -5.38
CA THR A 125 10.67 3.52 -4.42
C THR A 125 12.02 4.26 -4.46
N LYS A 126 13.12 3.57 -4.72
CA LYS A 126 14.46 4.16 -4.83
C LYS A 126 14.81 4.65 -6.24
N GLY A 127 13.86 4.60 -7.17
CA GLY A 127 14.06 5.04 -8.56
C GLY A 127 14.80 4.01 -9.44
N THR A 128 14.93 2.77 -9.01
CA THR A 128 15.47 1.71 -9.86
C THR A 128 14.50 1.39 -10.97
N LEU A 129 14.97 1.41 -12.21
CA LEU A 129 14.16 1.05 -13.38
C LEU A 129 13.89 -0.45 -13.39
N ILE A 130 12.61 -0.79 -13.48
CA ILE A 130 12.09 -2.16 -13.56
C ILE A 130 11.04 -2.26 -14.66
N GLN A 131 10.44 -3.42 -14.83
CA GLN A 131 9.38 -3.59 -15.82
C GLN A 131 8.22 -2.64 -15.54
N LYS A 132 7.83 -1.87 -16.57
CA LYS A 132 6.60 -1.08 -16.51
C LYS A 132 5.39 -2.00 -16.67
N VAL A 133 4.42 -1.86 -15.77
CA VAL A 133 3.19 -2.65 -15.76
C VAL A 133 1.96 -1.75 -15.79
N ASP A 134 0.78 -2.33 -16.02
CA ASP A 134 -0.49 -1.60 -15.94
C ASP A 134 -0.90 -1.39 -14.47
N MET A 135 -0.38 -0.32 -13.88
CA MET A 135 -0.66 0.05 -12.48
C MET A 135 -2.12 0.45 -12.26
N MET A 136 -2.81 1.00 -13.27
CA MET A 136 -4.21 1.37 -13.13
C MET A 136 -5.11 0.14 -12.95
N ARG A 137 -4.84 -0.91 -13.73
CA ARG A 137 -5.48 -2.22 -13.56
C ARG A 137 -5.07 -2.86 -12.24
N ALA A 138 -3.77 -2.85 -11.91
CA ALA A 138 -3.25 -3.43 -10.68
C ALA A 138 -3.91 -2.86 -9.43
N VAL A 139 -4.07 -1.53 -9.35
CA VAL A 139 -4.72 -0.86 -8.21
C VAL A 139 -6.22 -1.22 -8.13
N LYS A 140 -6.92 -1.27 -9.26
CA LYS A 140 -8.36 -1.62 -9.29
C LYS A 140 -8.60 -3.06 -8.84
N GLU A 141 -7.86 -4.02 -9.40
CA GLU A 141 -8.03 -5.44 -9.08
C GLU A 141 -7.47 -5.78 -7.69
N GLY A 142 -6.32 -5.21 -7.31
CA GLY A 142 -5.78 -5.35 -5.96
C GLY A 142 -6.73 -4.83 -4.89
N ARG A 143 -7.49 -3.76 -5.18
CA ARG A 143 -8.53 -3.24 -4.29
C ARG A 143 -9.69 -4.22 -4.14
N GLN A 144 -10.18 -4.81 -5.22
CA GLN A 144 -11.22 -5.82 -5.14
C GLN A 144 -10.78 -7.03 -4.31
N PHE A 145 -9.54 -7.47 -4.52
CA PHE A 145 -8.93 -8.58 -3.79
C PHE A 145 -8.89 -8.31 -2.28
N ILE A 146 -8.28 -7.17 -1.87
CA ILE A 146 -8.10 -6.86 -0.44
C ILE A 146 -9.43 -6.56 0.26
N TYR A 147 -10.37 -5.87 -0.42
CA TYR A 147 -11.70 -5.60 0.15
C TYR A 147 -12.44 -6.91 0.41
N SER A 148 -12.42 -7.87 -0.51
CA SER A 148 -13.05 -9.18 -0.31
C SER A 148 -12.51 -9.89 0.93
N ILE A 149 -11.20 -9.80 1.18
CA ILE A 149 -10.56 -10.40 2.35
C ILE A 149 -10.99 -9.68 3.64
N ILE A 150 -10.89 -8.35 3.68
CA ILE A 150 -11.20 -7.58 4.90
C ILE A 150 -12.70 -7.65 5.22
N ASP A 151 -13.57 -7.48 4.22
CA ASP A 151 -15.02 -7.55 4.40
C ASP A 151 -15.42 -8.92 5.00
N THR A 152 -14.85 -10.03 4.44
CA THR A 152 -15.08 -11.36 4.97
C THR A 152 -14.46 -11.55 6.37
N ALA A 153 -13.27 -11.00 6.62
CA ALA A 153 -12.64 -11.07 7.94
C ALA A 153 -13.52 -10.40 9.01
N ILE A 154 -14.13 -9.26 8.71
CA ILE A 154 -15.03 -8.54 9.62
C ILE A 154 -16.29 -9.35 9.93
N GLU A 155 -16.78 -10.13 8.97
CA GLU A 155 -17.94 -11.01 9.18
C GLU A 155 -17.62 -12.24 10.07
N TYR A 156 -16.36 -12.68 10.11
CA TYR A 156 -15.95 -13.93 10.76
C TYR A 156 -15.00 -13.74 11.96
N ALA A 157 -14.69 -12.52 12.35
CA ALA A 157 -13.82 -12.25 13.49
C ALA A 157 -14.37 -11.17 14.43
N THR A 158 -14.07 -11.34 15.73
CA THR A 158 -14.41 -10.34 16.76
C THR A 158 -13.48 -9.11 16.70
N ASP A 159 -12.20 -9.31 16.37
CA ASP A 159 -11.20 -8.26 16.21
C ASP A 159 -10.49 -8.44 14.85
N VAL A 160 -10.49 -7.40 14.03
CA VAL A 160 -9.77 -7.38 12.74
C VAL A 160 -8.76 -6.27 12.76
N LYS A 161 -7.53 -6.57 12.34
CA LYS A 161 -6.48 -5.58 12.13
C LYS A 161 -5.89 -5.71 10.74
N VAL A 162 -5.71 -4.58 10.08
CA VAL A 162 -4.96 -4.45 8.82
C VAL A 162 -3.69 -3.68 9.11
N ILE A 163 -2.55 -4.33 8.97
CA ILE A 163 -1.25 -3.76 9.33
C ILE A 163 -0.46 -3.48 8.07
N TYR A 164 -0.11 -2.20 7.86
CA TYR A 164 0.76 -1.81 6.76
C TYR A 164 2.23 -2.13 7.07
N SER A 165 2.90 -2.81 6.14
CA SER A 165 4.34 -3.03 6.17
C SER A 165 4.94 -2.59 4.82
N ALA A 166 5.71 -1.50 4.82
CA ALA A 166 6.21 -0.91 3.60
C ALA A 166 7.21 -1.80 2.88
N GLY A 167 7.05 -1.92 1.55
CA GLY A 167 7.99 -2.57 0.65
C GLY A 167 9.09 -1.64 0.13
N ASN A 168 9.94 -2.15 -0.76
CA ASN A 168 10.93 -1.37 -1.48
C ASN A 168 10.53 -1.10 -2.94
N HIS A 169 9.52 -1.78 -3.46
CA HIS A 169 8.99 -1.58 -4.81
C HIS A 169 7.94 -0.47 -4.87
N ASP A 170 7.09 -0.32 -3.85
CA ASP A 170 5.79 0.35 -3.96
C ASP A 170 5.43 1.25 -2.78
N ARG A 171 6.38 1.69 -1.98
CA ARG A 171 6.12 2.38 -0.70
C ARG A 171 5.13 3.54 -0.83
N SER A 172 5.26 4.37 -1.87
CA SER A 172 4.38 5.54 -2.05
C SER A 172 2.99 5.13 -2.50
N ILE A 173 2.90 4.26 -3.49
CA ILE A 173 1.62 3.76 -4.02
C ILE A 173 0.88 2.94 -2.97
N SER A 174 1.57 2.04 -2.28
CA SER A 174 0.95 1.20 -1.26
C SER A 174 0.50 2.01 -0.04
N TRP A 175 1.25 3.05 0.37
CA TRP A 175 0.80 3.93 1.44
C TRP A 175 -0.44 4.74 1.05
N MET A 176 -0.46 5.33 -0.17
CA MET A 176 -1.65 6.01 -0.68
C MET A 176 -2.86 5.07 -0.77
N PHE A 177 -2.60 3.82 -1.15
CA PHE A 177 -3.64 2.79 -1.17
C PHE A 177 -4.14 2.47 0.25
N MET A 178 -3.26 2.44 1.26
CA MET A 178 -3.67 2.28 2.67
C MET A 178 -4.63 3.38 3.14
N GLN A 179 -4.51 4.62 2.61
CA GLN A 179 -5.45 5.68 2.94
C GLN A 179 -6.88 5.34 2.48
N THR A 180 -7.04 4.61 1.35
CA THR A 180 -8.37 4.15 0.94
C THR A 180 -8.93 3.09 1.90
N LEU A 181 -8.08 2.24 2.48
CA LEU A 181 -8.48 1.26 3.49
C LEU A 181 -8.84 1.97 4.81
N LEU A 182 -8.04 2.95 5.21
CA LEU A 182 -8.29 3.75 6.42
C LEU A 182 -9.64 4.48 6.34
N GLU A 183 -9.93 5.14 5.22
CA GLU A 183 -11.21 5.83 5.02
C GLU A 183 -12.41 4.87 4.97
N ARG A 184 -12.22 3.64 4.49
CA ARG A 184 -13.29 2.64 4.42
C ARG A 184 -13.56 1.96 5.76
N TYR A 185 -12.52 1.58 6.49
CA TYR A 185 -12.63 0.70 7.66
C TYR A 185 -12.32 1.38 8.99
N GLY A 186 -11.72 2.57 8.97
CA GLY A 186 -11.37 3.33 10.16
C GLY A 186 -10.05 2.92 10.83
N GLU A 187 -9.56 3.80 11.70
CA GLU A 187 -8.28 3.64 12.43
C GLU A 187 -8.31 2.53 13.50
N ASP A 188 -9.49 2.11 13.92
CA ASP A 188 -9.62 0.97 14.82
C ASP A 188 -9.22 -0.36 14.14
N ILE A 189 -9.33 -0.44 12.83
CA ILE A 189 -8.97 -1.62 12.03
C ILE A 189 -7.62 -1.43 11.34
N VAL A 190 -7.34 -0.25 10.79
CA VAL A 190 -6.21 0.01 9.90
C VAL A 190 -5.07 0.72 10.62
N ASP A 191 -3.89 0.10 10.68
CA ASP A 191 -2.63 0.70 11.11
C ASP A 191 -1.78 1.04 9.87
N ASP A 192 -1.84 2.29 9.43
CA ASP A 192 -1.10 2.83 8.27
C ASP A 192 0.29 3.38 8.63
N SER A 193 0.71 3.21 9.89
CA SER A 193 2.00 3.77 10.36
C SER A 193 3.19 3.25 9.56
N LEU A 194 4.15 4.14 9.26
CA LEU A 194 5.35 3.86 8.47
C LEU A 194 6.50 3.21 9.27
N LYS A 195 6.20 2.64 10.44
CA LYS A 195 7.20 1.91 11.24
C LYS A 195 7.74 0.73 10.43
N SER A 196 9.06 0.61 10.36
CA SER A 196 9.73 -0.48 9.63
C SER A 196 9.59 -1.85 10.30
N ARG A 197 9.21 -1.87 11.56
CA ARG A 197 8.94 -3.09 12.34
C ARG A 197 7.68 -2.88 13.14
N LYS A 198 6.84 -3.88 13.16
CA LYS A 198 5.60 -3.92 13.94
C LYS A 198 5.53 -5.24 14.70
N VAL A 199 4.74 -5.29 15.75
CA VAL A 199 4.51 -6.50 16.51
C VAL A 199 3.01 -6.74 16.64
N ILE A 200 2.63 -8.00 16.50
CA ILE A 200 1.27 -8.49 16.70
C ILE A 200 1.34 -9.40 17.92
N THR A 201 0.44 -9.20 18.87
CA THR A 201 0.33 -10.05 20.05
C THR A 201 -1.02 -10.76 20.10
N PHE A 202 -1.00 -12.03 20.52
CA PHE A 202 -2.20 -12.79 20.78
C PHE A 202 -1.92 -13.87 21.83
N GLY A 203 -2.53 -13.75 23.01
CA GLY A 203 -2.20 -14.60 24.15
C GLY A 203 -0.72 -14.48 24.50
N GLN A 204 0.00 -15.58 24.48
CA GLN A 204 1.44 -15.66 24.73
C GLN A 204 2.28 -15.59 23.44
N ASN A 205 1.66 -15.39 22.28
CA ASN A 205 2.38 -15.29 21.02
C ASN A 205 2.66 -13.82 20.70
N ALA A 206 3.89 -13.53 20.25
CA ALA A 206 4.29 -12.26 19.68
C ALA A 206 4.96 -12.47 18.32
N ILE A 207 4.43 -11.83 17.30
CA ILE A 207 4.87 -11.96 15.92
C ILE A 207 5.42 -10.62 15.45
N MET A 208 6.71 -10.58 15.11
CA MET A 208 7.32 -9.37 14.54
C MET A 208 7.19 -9.38 13.02
N VAL A 209 6.69 -8.27 12.48
CA VAL A 209 6.55 -8.02 11.04
C VAL A 209 7.60 -7.04 10.56
N THR A 210 8.33 -7.40 9.51
CA THR A 210 9.31 -6.54 8.83
C THR A 210 9.53 -7.02 7.41
N HIS A 211 9.77 -6.12 6.46
CA HIS A 211 9.95 -6.46 5.04
C HIS A 211 11.21 -7.32 4.78
N GLY A 212 12.29 -7.07 5.50
CA GLY A 212 13.48 -7.92 5.36
C GLY A 212 14.44 -7.51 4.24
N ASP A 213 14.23 -6.40 3.53
CA ASP A 213 15.08 -5.90 2.44
C ASP A 213 16.46 -5.38 2.90
N SER A 214 16.67 -5.24 4.19
CA SER A 214 17.96 -4.77 4.73
C SER A 214 18.97 -5.91 4.87
N LYS A 215 20.26 -5.58 4.68
CA LYS A 215 21.37 -6.51 4.95
C LYS A 215 21.39 -7.06 6.39
N GLN A 216 20.68 -6.42 7.29
CA GLN A 216 20.58 -6.80 8.70
C GLN A 216 19.43 -7.80 8.96
N ALA A 217 18.50 -7.97 8.02
CA ALA A 217 17.34 -8.85 8.15
C ALA A 217 17.68 -10.33 7.85
N THR A 218 18.80 -10.84 8.35
CA THR A 218 19.11 -12.26 8.30
C THR A 218 18.43 -12.99 9.47
N ALA A 219 18.12 -14.27 9.32
CA ALA A 219 17.51 -15.08 10.38
C ALA A 219 18.28 -14.98 11.71
N LYS A 220 19.62 -14.95 11.66
CA LYS A 220 20.47 -14.78 12.85
C LYS A 220 20.26 -13.43 13.52
N ASN A 221 20.14 -12.35 12.75
CA ASN A 221 19.97 -11.00 13.27
C ASN A 221 18.54 -10.76 13.76
N LEU A 222 17.54 -11.34 13.10
CA LEU A 222 16.12 -11.19 13.50
C LEU A 222 15.89 -11.68 14.92
N ALA A 223 16.53 -12.78 15.34
CA ALA A 223 16.47 -13.28 16.70
C ALA A 223 17.00 -12.28 17.76
N HIS A 224 17.94 -11.39 17.37
CA HIS A 224 18.42 -10.32 18.25
C HIS A 224 17.61 -9.02 18.10
N ILE A 225 17.07 -8.75 16.91
CA ILE A 225 16.32 -7.53 16.61
C ILE A 225 14.98 -7.53 17.35
N PHE A 226 14.31 -8.67 17.46
CA PHE A 226 13.00 -8.76 18.08
C PHE A 226 13.03 -8.29 19.55
N PRO A 227 13.84 -8.87 20.47
CA PRO A 227 13.87 -8.45 21.86
C PRO A 227 14.36 -6.99 22.05
N ILE A 228 15.15 -6.46 21.11
CA ILE A 228 15.60 -5.07 21.15
C ILE A 228 14.49 -4.11 20.71
N SER A 229 13.71 -4.48 19.69
CA SER A 229 12.66 -3.64 19.13
C SER A 229 11.37 -3.65 19.94
N PHE A 230 11.08 -4.77 20.59
CA PHE A 230 9.83 -5.04 21.31
C PHE A 230 10.13 -5.84 22.59
N PRO A 231 10.84 -5.22 23.55
CA PRO A 231 11.31 -5.93 24.75
C PRO A 231 10.17 -6.45 25.63
N ASP A 232 9.10 -5.70 25.77
CA ASP A 232 7.96 -6.07 26.62
C ASP A 232 7.16 -7.23 25.99
N GLU A 233 6.87 -7.14 24.69
CA GLU A 233 6.14 -8.19 23.97
C GLU A 233 6.98 -9.46 23.88
N PHE A 234 8.30 -9.33 23.69
CA PHE A 234 9.19 -10.49 23.70
C PHE A 234 9.27 -11.15 25.08
N ALA A 235 9.36 -10.36 26.15
CA ALA A 235 9.44 -10.89 27.51
C ALA A 235 8.13 -11.59 27.96
N ASN A 236 7.00 -11.17 27.42
CA ASN A 236 5.68 -11.73 27.72
C ASN A 236 5.25 -12.85 26.75
N SER A 237 6.08 -13.17 25.73
CA SER A 237 5.85 -14.28 24.80
C SER A 237 6.58 -15.55 25.28
N VAL A 238 6.02 -16.71 24.93
CA VAL A 238 6.61 -18.04 25.24
C VAL A 238 6.93 -18.76 23.94
#